data_6bc2c33d93dd7089dd4956f174521ac0
#
_entry.id   6bc2c33d93dd7089dd4956f174521ac0
#
_cell.length_a   1.000
_cell.length_b   1.000
_cell.length_c   1.000
_cell.angle_alpha   90.00
_cell.angle_beta   90.00
_cell.angle_gamma   90.00
#
_symmetry.space_group_name_H-M   'P 1'
#
loop_
_entity.id
_entity.type
_entity.pdbx_description
1 polymer ?
#
loop_
_entity_poly.entity_id
_entity_poly.type
_entity_poly.pdbx_seq_one_letter_code
_entity_poly.pdbx_strand_id
1 'polypeptide(L)'
;MKKVLLITILLIIPLFTFQVNAATSTNSREAFEKTGRVIWEVNTKKKLVALTFDDGPHPVFTPQILDILAKHDAKATFFVAGNKVVRFPDLLKREVKEGHEIANHTFHHIYGNITSAKLSSELEETDKMIKQFTGLKPSLYRPVGGFYNDVIINTALKNGKTVVLWSWYQDSRDWANPPANQMCSYIKKGIKPGNIILFHDWHGSEYTQTCSTVQALDNILDFLDMNGYESVTVSELLYRSTQLIPESFGIYPAKKGKTSHIDLMY
;
A
#
# COMPACT_ATOMS: atom_id res chain seq x y z
N MET A 1 -20.34 21.73 -87.84
CA MET A 1 -19.89 20.76 -86.85
C MET A 1 -19.15 21.54 -85.72
N LYS A 2 -19.81 21.85 -84.60
CA LYS A 2 -19.18 22.55 -83.45
C LYS A 2 -18.60 21.50 -82.51
N LYS A 3 -17.28 21.51 -82.28
CA LYS A 3 -16.62 20.65 -81.28
C LYS A 3 -16.80 21.28 -79.88
N VAL A 4 -17.48 20.58 -78.99
CA VAL A 4 -17.61 20.95 -77.55
C VAL A 4 -16.41 20.38 -76.84
N LEU A 5 -15.59 21.26 -76.26
CA LEU A 5 -14.42 20.89 -75.42
C LEU A 5 -14.91 20.73 -73.98
N LEU A 6 -14.94 19.52 -73.48
CA LEU A 6 -15.26 19.21 -72.07
C LEU A 6 -13.97 19.44 -71.25
N ILE A 7 -13.97 20.49 -70.41
CA ILE A 7 -12.90 20.72 -69.42
C ILE A 7 -13.30 20.00 -68.13
N THR A 8 -12.59 18.92 -67.82
CA THR A 8 -12.74 18.22 -66.55
C THR A 8 -11.91 18.92 -65.47
N ILE A 9 -12.56 19.61 -64.57
CA ILE A 9 -11.91 20.22 -63.39
C ILE A 9 -11.68 19.13 -62.34
N LEU A 10 -10.41 18.75 -62.12
CA LEU A 10 -10.03 17.85 -61.03
C LEU A 10 -9.94 18.64 -59.73
N LEU A 11 -10.92 18.48 -58.86
CA LEU A 11 -10.92 19.06 -57.51
C LEU A 11 -9.98 18.23 -56.64
N ILE A 12 -8.78 18.73 -56.35
CA ILE A 12 -7.86 18.19 -55.37
C ILE A 12 -8.32 18.65 -54.01
N ILE A 13 -8.99 17.75 -53.28
CA ILE A 13 -9.34 17.97 -51.86
C ILE A 13 -8.09 17.62 -51.04
N PRO A 14 -7.49 18.54 -50.28
CA PRO A 14 -6.42 18.19 -49.38
C PRO A 14 -6.94 17.29 -48.25
N LEU A 15 -6.47 16.06 -48.22
CA LEU A 15 -6.67 15.20 -47.05
C LEU A 15 -5.88 15.77 -45.86
N PHE A 16 -6.54 16.56 -45.03
CA PHE A 16 -6.03 16.86 -43.70
C PHE A 16 -6.10 15.59 -42.85
N THR A 17 -4.98 14.89 -42.72
CA THR A 17 -4.84 13.84 -41.71
C THR A 17 -4.80 14.52 -40.36
N PHE A 18 -5.92 14.50 -39.66
CA PHE A 18 -5.93 14.76 -38.23
C PHE A 18 -5.10 13.65 -37.55
N GLN A 19 -3.85 13.96 -37.19
CA GLN A 19 -3.14 13.16 -36.21
C GLN A 19 -3.85 13.36 -34.89
N VAL A 20 -4.69 12.42 -34.53
CA VAL A 20 -5.18 12.26 -33.17
C VAL A 20 -3.93 11.83 -32.36
N ASN A 21 -3.26 12.79 -31.75
CA ASN A 21 -2.36 12.50 -30.68
C ASN A 21 -3.23 11.83 -29.59
N ALA A 22 -3.13 10.51 -29.46
CA ALA A 22 -3.66 9.81 -28.33
C ALA A 22 -2.97 10.45 -27.12
N ALA A 23 -3.71 11.30 -26.38
CA ALA A 23 -3.27 11.79 -25.09
C ALA A 23 -3.00 10.53 -24.28
N THR A 24 -1.72 10.22 -24.03
CA THR A 24 -1.31 9.16 -23.13
C THR A 24 -2.03 9.44 -21.82
N SER A 25 -2.91 8.54 -21.42
CA SER A 25 -3.64 8.64 -20.16
C SER A 25 -2.61 8.91 -19.06
N THR A 26 -2.62 10.12 -18.50
CA THR A 26 -1.74 10.53 -17.40
C THR A 26 -1.99 9.73 -16.13
N ASN A 27 -3.00 8.88 -16.12
CA ASN A 27 -3.46 8.07 -15.00
C ASN A 27 -2.96 6.61 -15.02
N SER A 28 -1.91 6.30 -15.79
CA SER A 28 -1.33 4.95 -15.74
C SER A 28 -0.43 4.77 -14.50
N ARG A 29 -0.37 3.54 -13.96
CA ARG A 29 0.57 3.17 -12.89
C ARG A 29 1.99 3.69 -13.20
N GLU A 30 2.48 3.45 -14.43
CA GLU A 30 3.80 3.90 -14.87
C GLU A 30 4.04 5.41 -14.73
N ALA A 31 3.01 6.22 -15.03
CA ALA A 31 3.11 7.67 -14.89
C ALA A 31 3.32 8.08 -13.42
N PHE A 32 2.59 7.44 -12.51
CA PHE A 32 2.71 7.73 -11.07
C PHE A 32 3.99 7.13 -10.46
N GLU A 33 4.42 5.94 -10.87
CA GLU A 33 5.68 5.33 -10.42
C GLU A 33 6.88 6.22 -10.74
N LYS A 34 6.95 6.75 -11.96
CA LYS A 34 8.01 7.68 -12.40
C LYS A 34 8.09 8.96 -11.57
N THR A 35 6.98 9.38 -10.97
CA THR A 35 6.94 10.57 -10.12
C THR A 35 7.40 10.31 -8.68
N GLY A 36 7.52 9.06 -8.26
CA GLY A 36 7.77 8.67 -6.87
C GLY A 36 6.63 8.99 -5.90
N ARG A 37 5.44 9.38 -6.41
CA ARG A 37 4.31 9.80 -5.59
C ARG A 37 3.49 8.63 -5.05
N VAL A 38 3.59 7.48 -5.70
CA VAL A 38 2.90 6.25 -5.33
C VAL A 38 3.88 5.10 -5.33
N ILE A 39 3.87 4.30 -4.28
CA ILE A 39 4.76 3.17 -4.08
C ILE A 39 3.95 1.88 -4.24
N TRP A 40 4.36 1.04 -5.18
CA TRP A 40 3.80 -0.31 -5.38
C TRP A 40 4.76 -1.40 -4.92
N GLU A 41 6.04 -1.14 -5.08
CA GLU A 41 7.14 -2.03 -4.71
C GLU A 41 8.43 -1.23 -4.62
N VAL A 42 9.46 -1.81 -4.04
CA VAL A 42 10.77 -1.17 -3.91
C VAL A 42 11.79 -1.96 -4.70
N ASN A 43 12.48 -1.31 -5.63
CA ASN A 43 13.53 -1.97 -6.41
C ASN A 43 14.76 -2.22 -5.53
N THR A 44 14.95 -3.46 -5.10
CA THR A 44 16.09 -3.88 -4.27
C THR A 44 16.52 -5.31 -4.56
N LYS A 45 17.79 -5.62 -4.28
CA LYS A 45 18.30 -7.00 -4.29
C LYS A 45 18.31 -7.63 -2.90
N LYS A 46 18.04 -6.84 -1.84
CA LYS A 46 17.97 -7.33 -0.48
C LYS A 46 16.69 -8.14 -0.32
N LYS A 47 16.77 -9.31 0.29
CA LYS A 47 15.61 -10.16 0.57
C LYS A 47 14.73 -9.58 1.69
N LEU A 48 14.17 -8.40 1.44
CA LEU A 48 13.24 -7.68 2.28
C LEU A 48 11.89 -7.65 1.60
N VAL A 49 10.82 -7.82 2.38
CA VAL A 49 9.42 -7.66 1.95
C VAL A 49 8.65 -6.90 3.03
N ALA A 50 7.57 -6.23 2.65
CA ALA A 50 6.65 -5.62 3.60
C ALA A 50 5.31 -6.36 3.56
N LEU A 51 4.94 -7.00 4.68
CA LEU A 51 3.58 -7.47 4.88
C LEU A 51 2.73 -6.29 5.32
N THR A 52 1.57 -6.11 4.69
CA THR A 52 0.67 -5.00 4.98
C THR A 52 -0.74 -5.51 5.22
N PHE A 53 -1.43 -4.92 6.22
CA PHE A 53 -2.78 -5.31 6.61
C PHE A 53 -3.69 -4.08 6.56
N ASP A 54 -4.83 -4.20 5.87
CA ASP A 54 -5.79 -3.11 5.68
C ASP A 54 -7.05 -3.33 6.53
N ASP A 55 -7.81 -2.27 6.76
CA ASP A 55 -9.16 -2.22 7.30
C ASP A 55 -9.29 -2.35 8.82
N GLY A 56 -8.28 -2.84 9.53
CA GLY A 56 -8.32 -3.07 10.98
C GLY A 56 -8.28 -1.81 11.85
N PRO A 57 -8.10 -2.03 13.17
CA PRO A 57 -7.94 -3.30 13.86
C PRO A 57 -9.25 -4.08 14.06
N HIS A 58 -9.16 -5.43 14.09
CA HIS A 58 -10.28 -6.34 14.35
C HIS A 58 -10.12 -7.05 15.71
N PRO A 59 -11.18 -7.17 16.51
CA PRO A 59 -11.06 -7.71 17.89
C PRO A 59 -10.62 -9.17 17.97
N VAL A 60 -10.82 -9.95 16.90
CA VAL A 60 -10.44 -11.37 16.85
C VAL A 60 -9.19 -11.60 16.01
N PHE A 61 -9.08 -10.99 14.83
CA PHE A 61 -8.02 -11.33 13.88
C PHE A 61 -6.72 -10.57 14.14
N THR A 62 -6.79 -9.27 14.44
CA THR A 62 -5.58 -8.50 14.71
C THR A 62 -4.72 -9.08 15.83
N PRO A 63 -5.29 -9.52 17.00
CA PRO A 63 -4.48 -10.20 18.01
C PRO A 63 -3.79 -11.47 17.53
N GLN A 64 -4.49 -12.31 16.74
CA GLN A 64 -3.92 -13.55 16.21
C GLN A 64 -2.81 -13.28 15.18
N ILE A 65 -2.98 -12.26 14.32
CA ILE A 65 -1.97 -11.82 13.37
C ILE A 65 -0.72 -11.33 14.11
N LEU A 66 -0.89 -10.52 15.17
CA LEU A 66 0.22 -10.02 15.99
C LEU A 66 0.97 -11.18 16.68
N ASP A 67 0.27 -12.17 17.22
CA ASP A 67 0.88 -13.36 17.83
C ASP A 67 1.73 -14.14 16.80
N ILE A 68 1.22 -14.30 15.57
CA ILE A 68 1.95 -14.97 14.48
C ILE A 68 3.17 -14.15 14.06
N LEU A 69 3.03 -12.84 13.88
CA LEU A 69 4.15 -11.95 13.54
C LEU A 69 5.24 -11.98 14.62
N ALA A 70 4.84 -11.99 15.89
CA ALA A 70 5.78 -12.08 17.01
C ALA A 70 6.55 -13.40 17.03
N LYS A 71 5.91 -14.54 16.73
CA LYS A 71 6.54 -15.86 16.61
C LYS A 71 7.71 -15.86 15.61
N HIS A 72 7.60 -15.11 14.52
CA HIS A 72 8.60 -15.01 13.45
C HIS A 72 9.52 -13.79 13.58
N ASP A 73 9.45 -13.00 14.67
CA ASP A 73 10.14 -11.70 14.80
C ASP A 73 9.88 -10.76 13.59
N ALA A 74 8.76 -10.95 12.89
CA ALA A 74 8.36 -10.23 11.71
C ALA A 74 7.76 -8.88 12.06
N LYS A 75 8.01 -7.86 11.22
CA LYS A 75 7.36 -6.55 11.34
C LYS A 75 6.48 -6.31 10.11
N ALA A 76 5.39 -5.56 10.32
CA ALA A 76 4.38 -5.28 9.31
C ALA A 76 3.92 -3.83 9.38
N THR A 77 3.17 -3.39 8.36
CA THR A 77 2.50 -2.08 8.34
C THR A 77 0.99 -2.29 8.33
N PHE A 78 0.29 -1.69 9.29
CA PHE A 78 -1.17 -1.73 9.39
C PHE A 78 -1.76 -0.42 8.86
N PHE A 79 -2.54 -0.51 7.80
CA PHE A 79 -3.31 0.60 7.25
C PHE A 79 -4.68 0.61 7.91
N VAL A 80 -4.78 1.35 9.00
CA VAL A 80 -5.94 1.28 9.90
C VAL A 80 -7.06 2.21 9.47
N ALA A 81 -8.31 1.76 9.62
CA ALA A 81 -9.50 2.58 9.46
C ALA A 81 -9.82 3.34 10.76
N GLY A 82 -10.00 4.66 10.69
CA GLY A 82 -10.14 5.51 11.87
C GLY A 82 -11.31 5.12 12.79
N ASN A 83 -12.44 4.72 12.23
CA ASN A 83 -13.60 4.24 12.99
C ASN A 83 -13.31 2.94 13.76
N LYS A 84 -12.39 2.11 13.30
CA LYS A 84 -11.94 0.89 14.00
C LYS A 84 -10.95 1.24 15.11
N VAL A 85 -10.05 2.17 14.84
CA VAL A 85 -9.12 2.73 15.84
C VAL A 85 -9.89 3.25 17.06
N VAL A 86 -10.98 4.00 16.84
CA VAL A 86 -11.85 4.50 17.94
C VAL A 86 -12.49 3.35 18.73
N ARG A 87 -12.87 2.27 18.07
CA ARG A 87 -13.52 1.13 18.71
C ARG A 87 -12.55 0.20 19.44
N PHE A 88 -11.34 0.06 18.93
CA PHE A 88 -10.34 -0.89 19.41
C PHE A 88 -8.97 -0.24 19.68
N PRO A 89 -8.91 0.84 20.48
CA PRO A 89 -7.68 1.61 20.67
C PRO A 89 -6.55 0.82 21.32
N ASP A 90 -6.87 -0.19 22.12
CA ASP A 90 -5.85 -1.01 22.78
C ASP A 90 -5.15 -1.96 21.82
N LEU A 91 -5.82 -2.39 20.74
CA LEU A 91 -5.20 -3.15 19.66
C LEU A 91 -4.22 -2.27 18.88
N LEU A 92 -4.61 -1.05 18.53
CA LEU A 92 -3.70 -0.09 17.91
C LEU A 92 -2.44 0.16 18.77
N LYS A 93 -2.61 0.32 20.09
CA LYS A 93 -1.47 0.46 21.01
C LYS A 93 -0.60 -0.78 21.03
N ARG A 94 -1.19 -1.98 20.91
CA ARG A 94 -0.47 -3.24 20.84
C ARG A 94 0.36 -3.32 19.55
N GLU A 95 -0.22 -2.98 18.39
CA GLU A 95 0.50 -2.90 17.11
C GLU A 95 1.76 -2.03 17.23
N VAL A 96 1.60 -0.82 17.79
CA VAL A 96 2.73 0.12 18.00
C VAL A 96 3.75 -0.44 18.99
N LYS A 97 3.31 -1.00 20.13
CA LYS A 97 4.19 -1.54 21.17
C LYS A 97 5.04 -2.70 20.64
N GLU A 98 4.50 -3.50 19.74
CA GLU A 98 5.19 -4.64 19.13
C GLU A 98 6.07 -4.22 17.93
N GLY A 99 6.16 -2.92 17.64
CA GLY A 99 7.08 -2.34 16.66
C GLY A 99 6.57 -2.40 15.23
N HIS A 100 5.26 -2.53 15.04
CA HIS A 100 4.64 -2.40 13.72
C HIS A 100 4.43 -0.93 13.34
N GLU A 101 4.37 -0.66 12.04
CA GLU A 101 4.08 0.66 11.50
C GLU A 101 2.58 0.85 11.35
N ILE A 102 2.09 2.03 11.75
CA ILE A 102 0.70 2.42 11.57
C ILE A 102 0.60 3.41 10.42
N ALA A 103 -0.31 3.14 9.50
CA ALA A 103 -0.61 3.94 8.33
C ALA A 103 -2.12 4.26 8.25
N ASN A 104 -2.47 5.26 7.45
CA ASN A 104 -3.84 5.74 7.33
C ASN A 104 -4.61 5.01 6.21
N HIS A 105 -5.84 4.55 6.50
CA HIS A 105 -6.75 3.94 5.52
C HIS A 105 -8.12 4.64 5.45
N THR A 106 -8.16 5.95 5.70
CA THR A 106 -9.35 6.78 5.87
C THR A 106 -10.13 6.48 7.16
N PHE A 107 -11.11 7.33 7.50
CA PHE A 107 -11.88 7.14 8.73
C PHE A 107 -13.07 6.19 8.54
N HIS A 108 -13.88 6.41 7.49
CA HIS A 108 -15.09 5.65 7.23
C HIS A 108 -14.95 4.56 6.16
N HIS A 109 -13.74 4.34 5.64
CA HIS A 109 -13.47 3.34 4.60
C HIS A 109 -14.36 3.52 3.35
N ILE A 110 -14.31 4.72 2.76
CA ILE A 110 -15.18 5.09 1.63
C ILE A 110 -14.59 4.59 0.32
N TYR A 111 -15.33 3.73 -0.38
CA TYR A 111 -14.97 3.23 -1.70
C TYR A 111 -15.24 4.22 -2.84
N GLY A 112 -14.40 4.17 -3.87
CA GLY A 112 -14.65 4.80 -5.16
C GLY A 112 -14.31 6.28 -5.21
N ASN A 113 -15.12 7.05 -5.95
CA ASN A 113 -14.85 8.46 -6.16
C ASN A 113 -15.08 9.27 -4.89
N ILE A 114 -14.03 9.97 -4.46
CA ILE A 114 -14.04 10.84 -3.30
C ILE A 114 -13.56 12.24 -3.69
N THR A 115 -14.19 13.28 -3.19
CA THR A 115 -13.73 14.66 -3.41
C THR A 115 -12.49 14.95 -2.57
N SER A 116 -11.68 15.92 -3.02
CA SER A 116 -10.48 16.34 -2.27
C SER A 116 -10.81 16.79 -0.84
N ALA A 117 -11.88 17.56 -0.66
CA ALA A 117 -12.30 18.03 0.67
C ALA A 117 -12.69 16.87 1.59
N LYS A 118 -13.48 15.90 1.06
CA LYS A 118 -13.89 14.73 1.86
C LYS A 118 -12.70 13.85 2.20
N LEU A 119 -11.78 13.59 1.25
CA LEU A 119 -10.59 12.81 1.51
C LEU A 119 -9.69 13.49 2.55
N SER A 120 -9.48 14.80 2.47
CA SER A 120 -8.71 15.52 3.50
C SER A 120 -9.32 15.34 4.88
N SER A 121 -10.64 15.51 5.02
CA SER A 121 -11.34 15.29 6.30
C SER A 121 -11.16 13.85 6.81
N GLU A 122 -11.28 12.83 5.96
CA GLU A 122 -11.09 11.42 6.30
C GLU A 122 -9.67 11.14 6.80
N LEU A 123 -8.66 11.69 6.12
CA LEU A 123 -7.25 11.54 6.50
C LEU A 123 -6.94 12.24 7.83
N GLU A 124 -7.40 13.48 7.99
CA GLU A 124 -7.16 14.28 9.20
C GLU A 124 -7.83 13.66 10.44
N GLU A 125 -9.06 13.17 10.29
CA GLU A 125 -9.79 12.54 11.39
C GLU A 125 -9.12 11.24 11.84
N THR A 126 -8.68 10.41 10.90
CA THR A 126 -7.92 9.19 11.19
C THR A 126 -6.59 9.50 11.87
N ASP A 127 -5.81 10.45 11.35
CA ASP A 127 -4.55 10.88 11.95
C ASP A 127 -4.74 11.41 13.38
N LYS A 128 -5.83 12.16 13.61
CA LYS A 128 -6.17 12.67 14.94
C LYS A 128 -6.40 11.53 15.93
N MET A 129 -7.12 10.50 15.53
CA MET A 129 -7.38 9.35 16.41
C MET A 129 -6.10 8.54 16.65
N ILE A 130 -5.31 8.26 15.62
CA ILE A 130 -4.04 7.57 15.79
C ILE A 130 -3.13 8.34 16.73
N LYS A 131 -2.99 9.66 16.53
CA LYS A 131 -2.19 10.52 17.40
C LYS A 131 -2.69 10.55 18.83
N GLN A 132 -4.00 10.60 19.04
CA GLN A 132 -4.61 10.62 20.37
C GLN A 132 -4.25 9.38 21.18
N PHE A 133 -4.25 8.19 20.57
CA PHE A 133 -4.04 6.93 21.28
C PHE A 133 -2.57 6.49 21.34
N THR A 134 -1.73 6.94 20.40
CA THR A 134 -0.34 6.45 20.26
C THR A 134 0.72 7.56 20.30
N GLY A 135 0.33 8.81 20.13
CA GLY A 135 1.27 9.93 19.95
C GLY A 135 1.88 10.00 18.52
N LEU A 136 1.66 9.00 17.67
CA LEU A 136 2.22 8.92 16.32
C LEU A 136 1.40 9.74 15.32
N LYS A 137 2.08 10.23 14.28
CA LYS A 137 1.45 10.83 13.11
C LYS A 137 1.82 10.00 11.88
N PRO A 138 0.89 9.24 11.28
CA PRO A 138 1.21 8.43 10.11
C PRO A 138 1.65 9.28 8.92
N SER A 139 2.66 8.84 8.19
CA SER A 139 3.11 9.45 6.94
C SER A 139 2.62 8.70 5.69
N LEU A 140 2.20 7.43 5.87
CA LEU A 140 1.72 6.59 4.80
C LEU A 140 0.19 6.57 4.74
N TYR A 141 -0.33 6.45 3.53
CA TYR A 141 -1.76 6.31 3.25
C TYR A 141 -1.97 5.28 2.15
N ARG A 142 -2.97 4.42 2.31
CA ARG A 142 -3.45 3.55 1.24
C ARG A 142 -4.88 3.92 0.90
N PRO A 143 -5.17 4.20 -0.40
CA PRO A 143 -6.54 4.42 -0.86
C PRO A 143 -7.37 3.14 -0.72
N VAL A 144 -8.61 3.29 -0.28
CA VAL A 144 -9.57 2.18 -0.14
C VAL A 144 -9.78 1.47 -1.48
N GLY A 145 -9.65 0.15 -1.47
CA GLY A 145 -9.74 -0.68 -2.68
C GLY A 145 -8.64 -0.42 -3.72
N GLY A 146 -7.56 0.28 -3.34
CA GLY A 146 -6.48 0.61 -4.26
C GLY A 146 -6.85 1.62 -5.36
N PHE A 147 -7.95 2.36 -5.21
CA PHE A 147 -8.35 3.38 -6.19
C PHE A 147 -7.41 4.57 -6.14
N TYR A 148 -6.83 4.90 -7.28
CA TYR A 148 -5.95 6.06 -7.41
C TYR A 148 -6.27 6.88 -8.66
N ASN A 149 -6.17 8.17 -8.51
CA ASN A 149 -6.25 9.17 -9.57
C ASN A 149 -5.57 10.45 -9.09
N ASP A 150 -5.47 11.45 -9.96
CA ASP A 150 -4.83 12.72 -9.62
C ASP A 150 -5.46 13.41 -8.40
N VAL A 151 -6.78 13.32 -8.22
CA VAL A 151 -7.46 13.92 -7.06
C VAL A 151 -7.02 13.26 -5.78
N ILE A 152 -7.04 11.93 -5.73
CA ILE A 152 -6.67 11.14 -4.54
C ILE A 152 -5.20 11.37 -4.21
N ILE A 153 -4.31 11.21 -5.20
CA ILE A 153 -2.86 11.31 -4.99
C ILE A 153 -2.46 12.74 -4.58
N ASN A 154 -2.93 13.76 -5.31
CA ASN A 154 -2.60 15.14 -4.97
C ASN A 154 -3.18 15.57 -3.62
N THR A 155 -4.36 15.06 -3.23
CA THR A 155 -4.93 15.33 -1.91
C THR A 155 -4.11 14.66 -0.82
N ALA A 156 -3.72 13.40 -0.98
CA ALA A 156 -2.84 12.70 -0.03
C ALA A 156 -1.53 13.46 0.18
N LEU A 157 -0.86 13.87 -0.90
CA LEU A 157 0.39 14.64 -0.83
C LEU A 157 0.22 15.99 -0.12
N LYS A 158 -0.87 16.73 -0.37
CA LYS A 158 -1.18 17.98 0.32
C LYS A 158 -1.39 17.77 1.83
N ASN A 159 -1.84 16.59 2.24
CA ASN A 159 -1.97 16.19 3.64
C ASN A 159 -0.70 15.54 4.21
N GLY A 160 0.45 15.66 3.51
CA GLY A 160 1.73 15.11 3.95
C GLY A 160 1.80 13.59 3.94
N LYS A 161 1.03 12.93 3.06
CA LYS A 161 0.99 11.47 2.94
C LYS A 161 1.72 10.98 1.70
N THR A 162 2.47 9.90 1.87
CA THR A 162 2.96 9.07 0.77
C THR A 162 1.93 7.99 0.48
N VAL A 163 1.53 7.85 -0.78
CA VAL A 163 0.56 6.82 -1.19
C VAL A 163 1.27 5.49 -1.39
N VAL A 164 0.78 4.43 -0.74
CA VAL A 164 1.34 3.09 -0.82
C VAL A 164 0.26 2.12 -1.29
N LEU A 165 0.52 1.43 -2.37
CA LEU A 165 -0.30 0.32 -2.87
C LEU A 165 0.42 -1.02 -2.59
N TRP A 166 0.27 -2.02 -3.46
CA TRP A 166 0.92 -3.32 -3.32
C TRP A 166 1.51 -3.79 -4.64
N SER A 167 2.47 -4.69 -4.55
CA SER A 167 3.19 -5.21 -5.70
C SER A 167 2.30 -6.02 -6.62
N TRP A 168 2.62 -6.00 -7.90
CA TRP A 168 1.93 -6.82 -8.89
C TRP A 168 2.00 -8.30 -8.49
N TYR A 169 0.87 -8.99 -8.50
CA TYR A 169 0.72 -10.38 -8.04
C TYR A 169 0.89 -10.62 -6.53
N GLN A 170 0.88 -9.56 -5.68
CA GLN A 170 0.97 -9.66 -4.23
C GLN A 170 -0.32 -9.17 -3.52
N ASP A 171 -1.46 -9.25 -4.20
CA ASP A 171 -2.79 -9.18 -3.57
C ASP A 171 -3.17 -10.59 -3.12
N SER A 172 -3.27 -10.81 -1.81
CA SER A 172 -3.60 -12.12 -1.24
C SER A 172 -5.01 -12.60 -1.62
N ARG A 173 -5.90 -11.66 -1.97
CA ARG A 173 -7.33 -11.87 -2.22
C ARG A 173 -8.07 -12.49 -1.03
N ASP A 174 -7.55 -12.28 0.16
CA ASP A 174 -8.13 -12.79 1.41
C ASP A 174 -9.54 -12.26 1.68
N TRP A 175 -9.87 -11.09 1.13
CA TRP A 175 -11.22 -10.52 1.11
C TRP A 175 -12.28 -11.47 0.48
N ALA A 176 -11.88 -12.36 -0.42
CA ALA A 176 -12.72 -13.42 -1.00
C ALA A 176 -12.74 -14.70 -0.15
N ASN A 177 -12.02 -14.71 0.99
CA ASN A 177 -11.88 -15.85 1.91
C ASN A 177 -11.52 -17.18 1.22
N PRO A 178 -10.46 -17.20 0.38
CA PRO A 178 -10.02 -18.41 -0.29
C PRO A 178 -9.47 -19.42 0.72
N PRO A 179 -9.37 -20.72 0.36
CA PRO A 179 -8.65 -21.69 1.18
C PRO A 179 -7.21 -21.23 1.46
N ALA A 180 -6.75 -21.35 2.71
CA ALA A 180 -5.45 -20.85 3.15
C ALA A 180 -4.27 -21.40 2.32
N ASN A 181 -4.31 -22.68 1.92
CA ASN A 181 -3.28 -23.29 1.08
C ASN A 181 -3.22 -22.67 -0.33
N GLN A 182 -4.37 -22.27 -0.89
CA GLN A 182 -4.42 -21.59 -2.18
C GLN A 182 -3.80 -20.21 -2.09
N MET A 183 -4.13 -19.43 -1.04
CA MET A 183 -3.54 -18.13 -0.78
C MET A 183 -2.03 -18.23 -0.57
N CYS A 184 -1.57 -19.18 0.27
CA CYS A 184 -0.15 -19.46 0.45
C CYS A 184 0.57 -19.74 -0.86
N SER A 185 0.02 -20.61 -1.70
CA SER A 185 0.62 -20.96 -2.99
C SER A 185 0.71 -19.75 -3.92
N TYR A 186 -0.32 -18.92 -3.94
CA TYR A 186 -0.35 -17.73 -4.77
C TYR A 186 0.73 -16.72 -4.36
N ILE A 187 0.80 -16.37 -3.07
CA ILE A 187 1.80 -15.44 -2.53
C ILE A 187 3.22 -15.98 -2.75
N LYS A 188 3.48 -17.22 -2.36
CA LYS A 188 4.81 -17.86 -2.47
C LYS A 188 5.36 -17.87 -3.89
N LYS A 189 4.49 -18.09 -4.89
CA LYS A 189 4.89 -18.13 -6.31
C LYS A 189 5.35 -16.77 -6.83
N GLY A 190 4.81 -15.67 -6.31
CA GLY A 190 5.07 -14.30 -6.79
C GLY A 190 6.12 -13.53 -6.01
N ILE A 191 6.66 -14.08 -4.91
CA ILE A 191 7.58 -13.38 -4.00
C ILE A 191 8.86 -12.93 -4.69
N LYS A 192 9.22 -11.67 -4.50
CA LYS A 192 10.48 -11.05 -4.94
C LYS A 192 10.97 -10.05 -3.88
N PRO A 193 12.29 -9.78 -3.84
CA PRO A 193 12.81 -8.70 -3.01
C PRO A 193 12.13 -7.37 -3.30
N GLY A 194 11.76 -6.65 -2.25
CA GLY A 194 11.12 -5.36 -2.35
C GLY A 194 9.60 -5.39 -2.51
N ASN A 195 8.98 -6.57 -2.49
CA ASN A 195 7.52 -6.66 -2.58
C ASN A 195 6.82 -6.07 -1.35
N ILE A 196 5.69 -5.42 -1.63
CA ILE A 196 4.68 -5.01 -0.66
C ILE A 196 3.48 -5.92 -0.86
N ILE A 197 3.10 -6.68 0.17
CA ILE A 197 2.11 -7.75 0.09
C ILE A 197 0.85 -7.28 0.82
N LEU A 198 -0.29 -7.35 0.14
CA LEU A 198 -1.60 -6.96 0.67
C LEU A 198 -2.27 -8.14 1.35
N PHE A 199 -2.67 -7.89 2.60
CA PHE A 199 -3.62 -8.67 3.38
C PHE A 199 -4.63 -7.71 4.03
N HIS A 200 -5.63 -8.28 4.68
CA HIS A 200 -6.57 -7.56 5.53
C HIS A 200 -6.63 -8.20 6.91
N ASP A 201 -6.65 -7.37 7.95
CA ASP A 201 -6.90 -7.82 9.31
C ASP A 201 -8.34 -7.55 9.77
N TRP A 202 -9.18 -7.08 8.87
CA TRP A 202 -10.64 -7.02 9.03
C TRP A 202 -11.34 -7.85 7.96
N HIS A 203 -12.18 -8.80 8.38
CA HIS A 203 -13.00 -9.61 7.49
C HIS A 203 -14.40 -9.80 8.08
N GLY A 204 -15.43 -9.54 7.25
CA GLY A 204 -16.83 -9.66 7.68
C GLY A 204 -17.22 -8.64 8.76
N SER A 205 -17.72 -9.12 9.89
CA SER A 205 -18.08 -8.32 11.04
C SER A 205 -17.16 -8.57 12.23
N GLU A 206 -17.21 -7.72 13.25
CA GLU A 206 -16.43 -7.89 14.50
C GLU A 206 -16.69 -9.23 15.23
N TYR A 207 -17.76 -9.93 14.89
CA TYR A 207 -18.11 -11.24 15.43
C TYR A 207 -17.61 -12.42 14.58
N THR A 208 -17.01 -12.15 13.42
CA THR A 208 -16.46 -13.19 12.56
C THR A 208 -15.28 -13.87 13.25
N GLN A 209 -15.24 -15.21 13.23
CA GLN A 209 -14.28 -15.99 14.02
C GLN A 209 -13.14 -16.61 13.18
N THR A 210 -13.26 -16.60 11.86
CA THR A 210 -12.29 -17.24 10.97
C THR A 210 -11.98 -16.35 9.78
N CYS A 211 -10.71 -16.28 9.39
CA CYS A 211 -10.29 -15.68 8.13
C CYS A 211 -9.08 -16.42 7.55
N SER A 212 -8.99 -16.41 6.23
CA SER A 212 -7.91 -17.08 5.49
C SER A 212 -6.54 -16.51 5.82
N THR A 213 -6.45 -15.21 6.11
CA THR A 213 -5.19 -14.54 6.47
C THR A 213 -4.57 -15.16 7.70
N VAL A 214 -5.33 -15.28 8.81
CA VAL A 214 -4.83 -15.91 10.05
C VAL A 214 -4.39 -17.35 9.80
N GLN A 215 -5.16 -18.11 9.00
CA GLN A 215 -4.86 -19.51 8.70
C GLN A 215 -3.62 -19.70 7.81
N ALA A 216 -3.29 -18.73 6.98
CA ALA A 216 -2.22 -18.83 6.00
C ALA A 216 -0.91 -18.16 6.45
N LEU A 217 -0.99 -17.16 7.34
CA LEU A 217 0.12 -16.25 7.64
C LEU A 217 1.35 -16.97 8.20
N ASP A 218 1.16 -17.93 9.12
CA ASP A 218 2.24 -18.72 9.71
C ASP A 218 3.04 -19.46 8.62
N ASN A 219 2.34 -20.15 7.72
CA ASN A 219 2.95 -20.85 6.60
C ASN A 219 3.64 -19.94 5.58
N ILE A 220 3.16 -18.70 5.42
CA ILE A 220 3.78 -17.70 4.55
C ILE A 220 5.08 -17.22 5.19
N LEU A 221 5.07 -16.92 6.48
CA LEU A 221 6.25 -16.49 7.23
C LEU A 221 7.32 -17.60 7.31
N ASP A 222 6.94 -18.84 7.60
CA ASP A 222 7.86 -19.99 7.51
C ASP A 222 8.58 -20.04 6.15
N PHE A 223 7.82 -19.87 5.05
CA PHE A 223 8.41 -19.86 3.72
C PHE A 223 9.35 -18.66 3.50
N LEU A 224 9.01 -17.48 3.98
CA LEU A 224 9.87 -16.30 3.89
C LEU A 224 11.19 -16.54 4.64
N ASP A 225 11.10 -17.02 5.88
CA ASP A 225 12.26 -17.34 6.73
C ASP A 225 13.19 -18.39 6.09
N MET A 226 12.60 -19.50 5.61
CA MET A 226 13.34 -20.57 4.93
C MET A 226 14.04 -20.10 3.65
N ASN A 227 13.53 -19.08 3.00
CA ASN A 227 14.13 -18.49 1.79
C ASN A 227 15.00 -17.26 2.10
N GLY A 228 15.22 -16.95 3.38
CA GLY A 228 16.07 -15.85 3.84
C GLY A 228 15.49 -14.47 3.59
N TYR A 229 14.17 -14.35 3.48
CA TYR A 229 13.48 -13.06 3.46
C TYR A 229 13.24 -12.56 4.88
N GLU A 230 13.33 -11.26 5.06
CA GLU A 230 12.95 -10.57 6.29
C GLU A 230 11.71 -9.74 6.03
N SER A 231 10.69 -9.89 6.88
CA SER A 231 9.50 -9.04 6.87
C SER A 231 9.73 -7.80 7.70
N VAL A 232 9.69 -6.64 7.05
CA VAL A 232 9.92 -5.32 7.64
C VAL A 232 8.72 -4.40 7.40
N THR A 233 8.68 -3.24 8.05
CA THR A 233 7.67 -2.21 7.74
C THR A 233 7.92 -1.60 6.36
N VAL A 234 6.90 -0.95 5.78
CA VAL A 234 7.06 -0.25 4.49
C VAL A 234 8.12 0.83 4.58
N SER A 235 8.14 1.62 5.65
CA SER A 235 9.15 2.66 5.85
C SER A 235 10.56 2.08 5.99
N GLU A 236 10.70 0.97 6.71
CA GLU A 236 11.99 0.29 6.83
C GLU A 236 12.44 -0.34 5.50
N LEU A 237 11.52 -0.93 4.73
CA LEU A 237 11.80 -1.44 3.38
C LEU A 237 12.37 -0.34 2.48
N LEU A 238 11.73 0.83 2.46
CA LEU A 238 12.19 2.00 1.71
C LEU A 238 13.57 2.44 2.16
N TYR A 239 13.74 2.66 3.46
CA TYR A 239 15.00 3.12 4.04
C TYR A 239 16.16 2.17 3.76
N ARG A 240 16.00 0.88 4.07
CA ARG A 240 17.05 -0.12 3.91
C ARG A 240 17.39 -0.40 2.43
N SER A 241 16.46 -0.15 1.51
CA SER A 241 16.66 -0.38 0.08
C SER A 241 17.28 0.79 -0.65
N THR A 242 16.90 2.03 -0.31
CA THR A 242 17.32 3.23 -1.03
C THR A 242 18.44 3.99 -0.33
N GLN A 243 18.68 3.71 0.96
CA GLN A 243 19.54 4.52 1.84
C GLN A 243 19.13 6.00 1.91
N LEU A 244 17.95 6.34 1.41
CA LEU A 244 17.37 7.68 1.49
C LEU A 244 16.31 7.65 2.59
N ILE A 245 16.47 8.49 3.60
CA ILE A 245 15.43 8.80 4.58
C ILE A 245 14.65 9.98 3.98
N PRO A 246 13.39 9.82 3.56
CA PRO A 246 12.55 10.97 3.34
C PRO A 246 12.37 11.69 4.69
N GLU A 247 12.54 13.00 4.72
CA GLU A 247 12.39 13.83 5.94
C GLU A 247 11.03 13.67 6.65
N SER A 248 10.05 13.05 5.98
CA SER A 248 8.70 12.78 6.49
C SER A 248 8.55 11.49 7.30
N PHE A 249 9.53 10.60 7.32
CA PHE A 249 9.42 9.37 8.11
C PHE A 249 9.75 9.65 9.59
N GLY A 250 8.75 9.49 10.45
CA GLY A 250 8.94 9.54 11.89
C GLY A 250 10.04 8.56 12.33
N ILE A 251 10.94 9.00 13.20
CA ILE A 251 12.04 8.19 13.73
C ILE A 251 11.43 7.08 14.56
N TYR A 252 11.45 5.84 14.07
CA TYR A 252 11.19 4.66 14.89
C TYR A 252 12.44 4.39 15.76
N PRO A 253 12.30 4.13 17.06
CA PRO A 253 13.44 3.82 17.90
C PRO A 253 14.15 2.57 17.37
N ALA A 254 15.44 2.68 17.14
CA ALA A 254 16.28 1.57 16.71
C ALA A 254 16.16 0.38 17.67
N LYS A 255 16.01 -0.85 17.14
CA LYS A 255 16.05 -2.09 17.94
C LYS A 255 17.30 -2.12 18.79
N LYS A 256 17.15 -2.20 20.12
CA LYS A 256 18.25 -2.62 21.01
C LYS A 256 18.50 -4.11 20.76
N GLY A 257 19.64 -4.43 20.15
CA GLY A 257 20.16 -5.78 20.20
C GLY A 257 20.50 -6.43 18.87
N LYS A 258 21.55 -5.94 18.25
CA LYS A 258 22.67 -6.69 17.63
C LYS A 258 23.66 -5.64 17.18
N THR A 259 24.67 -5.37 18.01
CA THR A 259 25.82 -4.53 17.67
C THR A 259 26.59 -5.17 16.54
N SER A 260 26.44 -4.64 15.34
CA SER A 260 27.54 -4.59 14.41
C SER A 260 28.01 -3.13 14.40
N HIS A 261 29.24 -2.93 14.84
CA HIS A 261 29.94 -1.67 14.79
C HIS A 261 29.81 -1.05 13.39
N ILE A 262 29.14 0.07 13.30
CA ILE A 262 29.39 1.04 12.23
C ILE A 262 29.94 2.27 12.94
N ASP A 263 31.26 2.41 12.85
CA ASP A 263 31.94 3.63 13.24
C ASP A 263 31.35 4.80 12.44
N LEU A 264 30.71 5.71 13.17
CA LEU A 264 30.42 7.04 12.67
C LEU A 264 31.75 7.82 12.72
N MET A 265 32.41 7.95 11.59
CA MET A 265 33.39 9.01 11.36
C MET A 265 32.72 10.17 10.63
N TYR A 266 32.63 11.30 11.36
CA TYR A 266 32.51 12.72 10.99
C TYR A 266 31.56 13.13 9.88
#